data_f4c44cee24fe8991adebf9c303770a0c
#
_entry.id   f4c44cee24fe8991adebf9c303770a0c
#
_cell.length_a   1.000
_cell.length_b   1.000
_cell.length_c   1.000
_cell.angle_alpha   90.00
_cell.angle_beta   90.00
_cell.angle_gamma   90.00
#
_symmetry.space_group_name_H-M   'P 1'
#
loop_
_entity.id
_entity.type
_entity.pdbx_description
1 polymer ?
#
loop_
_entity_poly.entity_id
_entity_poly.type
_entity_poly.pdbx_seq_one_letter_code
_entity_poly.pdbx_strand_id
1 'polypeptide(L)'
;MQLTIDLTGRDVLVTGSEKSARQAVRRYQRAGANVYRLSTPEGLPGDGQLPERPFLVAIVDDSGTGWLPLVERCRDAGIPVAFEPAPGAEGHVTLVGGGPGALDLLTVGAVDALPDADVVFYDRLAPCQELADLTSADLVDVGKQPGLHKVTQRDIEKLMVEAALLGKNVVRLKGGDPYVFGRGGEEVAACVAAGVPVRVISGVTSAISVPAAAGIPVTHREVSHMFTVVSGHAPLTEKEHTHLAGLGGTIVVLMGIGTLPQLAAGLRRAGMDPEMPVAVVERGYRPGQRTTIADLGTIETAATGCSNPAVLVIGEVVRVAEANRNHAEASAELSRLAASLLEA
;
A
#
# COMPACT_ATOMS: atom_id res chain seq x y z
N MET A 1 -31.48 -7.03 -4.62
CA MET A 1 -31.21 -7.80 -5.86
C MET A 1 -29.95 -7.23 -6.44
N GLN A 2 -28.89 -8.01 -6.61
CA GLN A 2 -27.64 -7.59 -7.20
C GLN A 2 -27.63 -8.06 -8.66
N LEU A 3 -27.48 -7.13 -9.61
CA LEU A 3 -27.42 -7.43 -11.05
C LEU A 3 -25.97 -7.27 -11.52
N THR A 4 -25.44 -8.30 -12.15
CA THR A 4 -24.14 -8.23 -12.85
C THR A 4 -24.42 -8.05 -14.33
N ILE A 5 -23.88 -6.97 -14.93
CA ILE A 5 -24.05 -6.65 -16.33
C ILE A 5 -22.66 -6.68 -17.00
N ASP A 6 -22.51 -7.47 -18.06
CA ASP A 6 -21.31 -7.44 -18.89
C ASP A 6 -21.37 -6.23 -19.83
N LEU A 7 -20.42 -5.33 -19.67
CA LEU A 7 -20.30 -4.08 -20.45
C LEU A 7 -19.22 -4.15 -21.52
N THR A 8 -18.53 -5.26 -21.66
CA THR A 8 -17.43 -5.41 -22.65
C THR A 8 -17.89 -5.10 -24.06
N GLY A 9 -17.29 -4.07 -24.68
CA GLY A 9 -17.63 -3.59 -26.02
C GLY A 9 -19.01 -2.94 -26.16
N ARG A 10 -19.72 -2.69 -25.06
CA ARG A 10 -21.03 -2.03 -25.08
C ARG A 10 -20.87 -0.51 -25.00
N ASP A 11 -21.75 0.19 -25.71
CA ASP A 11 -21.77 1.66 -25.69
C ASP A 11 -22.51 2.17 -24.47
N VAL A 12 -21.82 2.95 -23.64
CA VAL A 12 -22.36 3.57 -22.44
C VAL A 12 -22.27 5.10 -22.58
N LEU A 13 -23.40 5.77 -22.45
CA LEU A 13 -23.47 7.22 -22.41
C LEU A 13 -23.42 7.69 -20.95
N VAL A 14 -22.41 8.48 -20.59
CA VAL A 14 -22.28 9.07 -19.27
C VAL A 14 -22.59 10.56 -19.34
N THR A 15 -23.53 11.01 -18.55
CA THR A 15 -23.92 12.43 -18.49
C THR A 15 -23.30 13.14 -17.29
N GLY A 16 -23.21 14.46 -17.36
CA GLY A 16 -22.71 15.32 -16.29
C GLY A 16 -21.48 16.13 -16.68
N SER A 17 -21.12 17.09 -15.81
CA SER A 17 -19.93 17.93 -16.00
C SER A 17 -18.66 17.08 -16.10
N GLU A 18 -17.59 17.64 -16.65
CA GLU A 18 -16.32 16.94 -16.73
C GLU A 18 -15.83 16.44 -15.37
N LYS A 19 -16.04 17.24 -14.33
CA LYS A 19 -15.66 16.91 -12.97
C LYS A 19 -16.54 15.83 -12.38
N SER A 20 -17.86 15.96 -12.46
CA SER A 20 -18.82 15.02 -11.88
C SER A 20 -18.83 13.66 -12.57
N ALA A 21 -18.72 13.64 -13.90
CA ALA A 21 -18.77 12.40 -14.68
C ALA A 21 -17.47 11.60 -14.68
N ARG A 22 -16.33 12.18 -14.25
CA ARG A 22 -14.99 11.56 -14.39
C ARG A 22 -14.90 10.16 -13.77
N GLN A 23 -15.42 9.97 -12.58
CA GLN A 23 -15.39 8.67 -11.90
C GLN A 23 -16.27 7.64 -12.59
N ALA A 24 -17.48 8.01 -12.97
CA ALA A 24 -18.38 7.13 -13.70
C ALA A 24 -17.76 6.71 -15.05
N VAL A 25 -17.20 7.65 -15.81
CA VAL A 25 -16.48 7.37 -17.07
C VAL A 25 -15.38 6.33 -16.84
N ARG A 26 -14.50 6.54 -15.87
CA ARG A 26 -13.41 5.60 -15.56
C ARG A 26 -13.92 4.21 -15.17
N ARG A 27 -14.98 4.14 -14.36
CA ARG A 27 -15.58 2.86 -13.94
C ARG A 27 -16.12 2.07 -15.12
N TYR A 28 -16.86 2.71 -16.00
CA TYR A 28 -17.41 2.06 -17.18
C TYR A 28 -16.34 1.66 -18.19
N GLN A 29 -15.31 2.49 -18.40
CA GLN A 29 -14.16 2.14 -19.26
C GLN A 29 -13.42 0.89 -18.73
N ARG A 30 -13.23 0.78 -17.43
CA ARG A 30 -12.60 -0.42 -16.82
C ARG A 30 -13.47 -1.67 -16.95
N ALA A 31 -14.77 -1.51 -16.96
CA ALA A 31 -15.69 -2.61 -17.24
C ALA A 31 -15.71 -3.00 -18.76
N GLY A 32 -14.79 -2.44 -19.55
CA GLY A 32 -14.66 -2.74 -20.99
C GLY A 32 -15.65 -2.04 -21.88
N ALA A 33 -16.40 -1.04 -21.39
CA ALA A 33 -17.37 -0.31 -22.18
C ALA A 33 -16.72 0.74 -23.11
N ASN A 34 -17.35 0.99 -24.25
CA ASN A 34 -17.09 2.18 -25.05
C ASN A 34 -17.86 3.35 -24.42
N VAL A 35 -17.15 4.31 -23.84
CA VAL A 35 -17.80 5.38 -23.07
C VAL A 35 -17.89 6.67 -23.88
N TYR A 36 -19.10 7.18 -24.02
CA TYR A 36 -19.43 8.47 -24.61
C TYR A 36 -19.86 9.44 -23.53
N ARG A 37 -19.54 10.72 -23.70
CA ARG A 37 -19.87 11.76 -22.71
C ARG A 37 -20.85 12.77 -23.25
N LEU A 38 -21.80 13.16 -22.39
CA LEU A 38 -22.73 14.23 -22.65
C LEU A 38 -22.66 15.25 -21.49
N SER A 39 -22.07 16.41 -21.74
CA SER A 39 -21.77 17.39 -20.68
C SER A 39 -22.95 18.28 -20.32
N THR A 40 -23.88 18.49 -21.24
CA THR A 40 -25.08 19.34 -21.04
C THR A 40 -26.33 18.67 -21.56
N PRO A 41 -27.50 18.91 -20.96
CA PRO A 41 -28.77 18.33 -21.41
C PRO A 41 -29.19 18.74 -22.84
N GLU A 42 -28.70 19.89 -23.33
CA GLU A 42 -29.02 20.40 -24.68
C GLU A 42 -28.22 19.68 -25.76
N GLY A 43 -27.12 19.01 -25.45
CA GLY A 43 -26.26 18.28 -26.38
C GLY A 43 -26.84 16.94 -26.84
N LEU A 44 -28.16 16.75 -26.86
CA LEU A 44 -28.80 15.51 -27.28
C LEU A 44 -28.67 15.25 -28.82
N PRO A 45 -28.57 13.98 -29.24
CA PRO A 45 -27.83 13.57 -30.44
C PRO A 45 -28.33 14.15 -31.76
N GLY A 46 -27.50 14.94 -32.37
CA GLY A 46 -27.43 15.38 -33.74
C GLY A 46 -25.99 15.45 -34.24
N ASP A 47 -25.03 15.39 -33.33
CA ASP A 47 -23.63 15.76 -33.59
C ASP A 47 -22.68 14.56 -33.84
N GLY A 48 -23.12 13.50 -34.52
CA GLY A 48 -22.22 12.50 -35.15
C GLY A 48 -21.22 11.74 -34.24
N GLN A 49 -21.11 12.06 -32.94
CA GLN A 49 -20.18 11.45 -32.00
C GLN A 49 -20.87 10.63 -30.90
N LEU A 50 -22.19 10.63 -30.80
CA LEU A 50 -22.94 9.88 -29.82
C LEU A 50 -23.59 8.65 -30.42
N PRO A 51 -23.64 7.49 -29.72
CA PRO A 51 -24.33 6.32 -30.24
C PRO A 51 -25.83 6.60 -30.37
N GLU A 52 -26.43 6.25 -31.47
CA GLU A 52 -27.88 6.42 -31.71
C GLU A 52 -28.72 5.68 -30.65
N ARG A 53 -28.21 4.55 -30.15
CA ARG A 53 -28.87 3.73 -29.13
C ARG A 53 -27.82 3.12 -28.17
N PRO A 54 -27.43 3.84 -27.11
CA PRO A 54 -26.51 3.30 -26.12
C PRO A 54 -27.13 2.09 -25.39
N PHE A 55 -26.28 1.16 -24.97
CA PHE A 55 -26.72 0.01 -24.18
C PHE A 55 -27.16 0.44 -22.77
N LEU A 56 -26.53 1.47 -22.21
CA LEU A 56 -26.81 2.03 -20.89
C LEU A 56 -26.58 3.55 -20.91
N VAL A 57 -27.43 4.28 -20.22
CA VAL A 57 -27.21 5.69 -19.92
C VAL A 57 -26.97 5.86 -18.42
N ALA A 58 -25.82 6.39 -18.06
CA ALA A 58 -25.45 6.69 -16.67
C ALA A 58 -25.65 8.18 -16.41
N ILE A 59 -26.62 8.52 -15.58
CA ILE A 59 -26.92 9.90 -15.17
C ILE A 59 -26.09 10.23 -13.93
N VAL A 60 -25.11 11.09 -14.08
CA VAL A 60 -24.36 11.66 -12.95
C VAL A 60 -24.94 13.03 -12.67
N ASP A 61 -25.76 13.11 -11.65
CA ASP A 61 -26.52 14.31 -11.34
C ASP A 61 -25.95 15.04 -10.12
N ASP A 62 -25.42 16.23 -10.39
CA ASP A 62 -25.01 17.22 -9.38
C ASP A 62 -26.08 18.35 -9.18
N SER A 63 -27.16 18.35 -9.96
CA SER A 63 -28.21 19.39 -9.93
C SER A 63 -29.66 18.88 -9.82
N GLY A 64 -29.88 17.57 -9.83
CA GLY A 64 -31.17 16.89 -9.52
C GLY A 64 -32.27 16.92 -10.56
N THR A 65 -32.25 17.76 -11.60
CA THR A 65 -33.42 17.88 -12.50
C THR A 65 -33.10 18.07 -13.99
N GLY A 66 -31.91 18.45 -14.36
CA GLY A 66 -31.56 18.81 -15.74
C GLY A 66 -31.66 17.68 -16.76
N TRP A 67 -31.56 16.41 -16.29
CA TRP A 67 -31.52 15.23 -17.15
C TRP A 67 -32.86 14.48 -17.28
N LEU A 68 -33.94 14.98 -16.65
CA LEU A 68 -35.27 14.35 -16.73
C LEU A 68 -35.76 14.09 -18.16
N PRO A 69 -35.59 15.01 -19.11
CA PRO A 69 -35.99 14.76 -20.50
C PRO A 69 -35.24 13.60 -21.15
N LEU A 70 -33.95 13.41 -20.83
CA LEU A 70 -33.14 12.29 -21.29
C LEU A 70 -33.63 10.97 -20.67
N VAL A 71 -33.93 10.98 -19.39
CA VAL A 71 -34.46 9.80 -18.67
C VAL A 71 -35.79 9.34 -19.29
N GLU A 72 -36.71 10.26 -19.61
CA GLU A 72 -37.98 9.94 -20.27
C GLU A 72 -37.76 9.35 -21.66
N ARG A 73 -36.89 9.93 -22.44
CA ARG A 73 -36.52 9.38 -23.76
C ARG A 73 -35.89 7.99 -23.69
N CYS A 74 -35.03 7.75 -22.73
CA CYS A 74 -34.45 6.43 -22.50
C CYS A 74 -35.52 5.41 -22.13
N ARG A 75 -36.50 5.80 -21.28
CA ARG A 75 -37.62 4.94 -20.90
C ARG A 75 -38.44 4.56 -22.10
N ASP A 76 -38.80 5.53 -22.95
CA ASP A 76 -39.61 5.31 -24.16
C ASP A 76 -38.86 4.43 -25.18
N ALA A 77 -37.54 4.57 -25.26
CA ALA A 77 -36.69 3.76 -26.12
C ALA A 77 -36.29 2.39 -25.53
N GLY A 78 -36.70 2.09 -24.30
CA GLY A 78 -36.33 0.87 -23.59
C GLY A 78 -34.83 0.77 -23.27
N ILE A 79 -34.13 1.91 -23.09
CA ILE A 79 -32.72 1.99 -22.75
C ILE A 79 -32.59 2.02 -21.22
N PRO A 80 -31.79 1.13 -20.60
CA PRO A 80 -31.55 1.15 -19.17
C PRO A 80 -30.89 2.46 -18.73
N VAL A 81 -31.33 2.99 -17.57
CA VAL A 81 -30.74 4.18 -16.95
C VAL A 81 -30.20 3.81 -15.59
N ALA A 82 -28.94 4.13 -15.35
CA ALA A 82 -28.30 4.08 -14.04
C ALA A 82 -28.17 5.49 -13.48
N PHE A 83 -28.55 5.69 -12.23
CA PHE A 83 -28.30 6.93 -11.51
C PHE A 83 -27.01 6.77 -10.69
N GLU A 84 -26.05 7.60 -11.02
CA GLU A 84 -24.77 7.63 -10.35
C GLU A 84 -24.73 8.79 -9.37
N PRO A 85 -24.33 8.56 -8.11
CA PRO A 85 -24.15 9.66 -7.20
C PRO A 85 -23.10 10.60 -7.79
N ALA A 86 -23.44 11.90 -7.85
CA ALA A 86 -22.42 12.90 -8.12
C ALA A 86 -21.31 12.75 -7.08
N PRO A 87 -20.02 12.82 -7.46
CA PRO A 87 -18.96 12.93 -6.47
C PRO A 87 -19.36 14.06 -5.52
N GLY A 88 -19.34 13.82 -4.22
CA GLY A 88 -19.61 14.87 -3.24
C GLY A 88 -18.83 16.11 -3.64
N ALA A 89 -19.43 17.29 -3.50
CA ALA A 89 -18.80 18.59 -3.86
C ALA A 89 -17.44 18.77 -3.13
N GLU A 90 -17.18 17.98 -2.12
CA GLU A 90 -15.97 17.94 -1.30
C GLU A 90 -15.13 16.73 -1.68
N GLY A 91 -13.88 16.98 -2.10
CA GLY A 91 -12.89 15.92 -2.25
C GLY A 91 -12.56 15.31 -0.89
N HIS A 92 -11.90 14.17 -0.91
CA HIS A 92 -11.48 13.49 0.32
C HIS A 92 -10.07 12.90 0.17
N VAL A 93 -9.47 12.58 1.30
CA VAL A 93 -8.17 11.89 1.36
C VAL A 93 -8.37 10.48 1.89
N THR A 94 -7.79 9.50 1.21
CA THR A 94 -7.65 8.13 1.72
C THR A 94 -6.18 7.82 1.92
N LEU A 95 -5.75 7.63 3.18
CA LEU A 95 -4.43 7.08 3.47
C LEU A 95 -4.50 5.57 3.28
N VAL A 96 -3.60 5.03 2.50
CA VAL A 96 -3.59 3.60 2.13
C VAL A 96 -2.25 2.99 2.46
N GLY A 97 -2.26 1.90 3.22
CA GLY A 97 -1.08 1.07 3.43
C GLY A 97 -0.81 0.18 2.22
N GLY A 98 0.37 0.36 1.62
CA GLY A 98 0.82 -0.38 0.43
C GLY A 98 1.59 -1.66 0.75
N GLY A 99 1.63 -2.10 2.01
CA GLY A 99 2.39 -3.28 2.39
C GLY A 99 3.90 -3.15 2.20
N PRO A 100 4.64 -4.26 2.19
CA PRO A 100 6.11 -4.26 2.08
C PRO A 100 6.63 -4.00 0.66
N GLY A 101 5.74 -3.88 -0.34
CA GLY A 101 6.08 -3.55 -1.71
C GLY A 101 5.75 -4.63 -2.74
N ALA A 102 5.11 -5.74 -2.36
CA ALA A 102 4.55 -6.74 -3.26
C ALA A 102 3.04 -6.50 -3.44
N LEU A 103 2.52 -6.67 -4.66
CA LEU A 103 1.10 -6.41 -4.98
C LEU A 103 0.15 -7.35 -4.26
N ASP A 104 0.52 -8.63 -4.12
CA ASP A 104 -0.26 -9.67 -3.45
C ASP A 104 -0.41 -9.43 -1.93
N LEU A 105 0.35 -8.48 -1.39
CA LEU A 105 0.24 -8.02 0.00
C LEU A 105 -0.51 -6.68 0.15
N LEU A 106 -1.12 -6.17 -0.93
CA LEU A 106 -2.12 -5.12 -0.81
C LEU A 106 -3.39 -5.71 -0.18
N THR A 107 -3.99 -4.96 0.72
CA THR A 107 -5.32 -5.33 1.21
C THR A 107 -6.37 -5.11 0.13
N VAL A 108 -7.47 -5.86 0.16
CA VAL A 108 -8.60 -5.64 -0.77
C VAL A 108 -9.06 -4.17 -0.74
N GLY A 109 -9.16 -3.59 0.46
CA GLY A 109 -9.51 -2.17 0.59
C GLY A 109 -8.50 -1.22 -0.06
N ALA A 110 -7.20 -1.56 -0.09
CA ALA A 110 -6.19 -0.78 -0.79
C ALA A 110 -6.37 -0.86 -2.32
N VAL A 111 -6.63 -2.07 -2.83
CA VAL A 111 -6.92 -2.30 -4.26
C VAL A 111 -8.19 -1.57 -4.68
N ASP A 112 -9.24 -1.61 -3.88
CA ASP A 112 -10.52 -0.95 -4.17
C ASP A 112 -10.44 0.58 -4.14
N ALA A 113 -9.53 1.15 -3.34
CA ALA A 113 -9.39 2.61 -3.22
C ALA A 113 -8.64 3.26 -4.39
N LEU A 114 -7.72 2.54 -5.03
CA LEU A 114 -6.86 3.07 -6.10
C LEU A 114 -7.62 3.45 -7.37
N PRO A 115 -8.59 2.65 -7.84
CA PRO A 115 -9.36 2.96 -9.02
C PRO A 115 -10.12 4.28 -8.97
N ASP A 116 -10.63 4.67 -7.83
CA ASP A 116 -11.47 5.85 -7.68
C ASP A 116 -10.68 7.15 -7.39
N ALA A 117 -9.35 7.03 -7.31
CA ALA A 117 -8.49 8.18 -7.10
C ALA A 117 -8.41 9.10 -8.33
N ASP A 118 -8.35 10.41 -8.10
CA ASP A 118 -7.97 11.41 -9.11
C ASP A 118 -6.46 11.67 -9.08
N VAL A 119 -5.84 11.54 -7.91
CA VAL A 119 -4.40 11.66 -7.71
C VAL A 119 -3.92 10.69 -6.63
N VAL A 120 -2.78 10.05 -6.87
CA VAL A 120 -2.10 9.17 -5.91
C VAL A 120 -0.75 9.79 -5.57
N PHE A 121 -0.61 10.25 -4.32
CA PHE A 121 0.70 10.61 -3.76
C PHE A 121 1.33 9.36 -3.16
N TYR A 122 2.47 8.93 -3.67
CA TYR A 122 3.12 7.68 -3.23
C TYR A 122 4.58 7.90 -2.83
N ASP A 123 5.09 7.05 -1.93
CA ASP A 123 6.50 6.98 -1.60
C ASP A 123 7.16 5.74 -2.21
N ARG A 124 8.50 5.72 -2.25
CA ARG A 124 9.31 4.67 -2.89
C ARG A 124 9.17 3.28 -2.26
N LEU A 125 8.59 3.17 -1.08
CA LEU A 125 8.38 1.89 -0.40
C LEU A 125 7.03 1.26 -0.76
N ALA A 126 6.16 1.97 -1.45
CA ALA A 126 4.94 1.42 -2.02
C ALA A 126 5.25 0.55 -3.27
N PRO A 127 4.33 -0.29 -3.76
CA PRO A 127 4.47 -1.07 -5.00
C PRO A 127 4.34 -0.15 -6.23
N CYS A 128 5.39 0.66 -6.51
CA CYS A 128 5.31 1.76 -7.47
C CYS A 128 5.34 1.31 -8.94
N GLN A 129 5.93 0.15 -9.23
CA GLN A 129 6.12 -0.29 -10.62
C GLN A 129 4.80 -0.69 -11.28
N GLU A 130 3.90 -1.28 -10.51
CA GLU A 130 2.61 -1.79 -11.00
C GLU A 130 1.43 -0.83 -10.70
N LEU A 131 1.70 0.34 -10.12
CA LEU A 131 0.65 1.30 -9.75
C LEU A 131 -0.15 1.78 -10.96
N ALA A 132 0.50 1.96 -12.10
CA ALA A 132 -0.14 2.39 -13.34
C ALA A 132 -1.19 1.38 -13.86
N ASP A 133 -1.05 0.09 -13.49
CA ASP A 133 -2.01 -0.95 -13.85
C ASP A 133 -3.23 -0.96 -12.92
N LEU A 134 -3.09 -0.39 -11.73
CA LEU A 134 -4.14 -0.36 -10.70
C LEU A 134 -4.99 0.91 -10.72
N THR A 135 -4.52 1.98 -11.35
CA THR A 135 -5.23 3.26 -11.37
C THR A 135 -4.88 4.07 -12.61
N SER A 136 -5.84 4.88 -13.07
CA SER A 136 -5.62 5.91 -14.09
C SER A 136 -5.45 7.31 -13.48
N ALA A 137 -5.24 7.41 -12.15
CA ALA A 137 -5.01 8.67 -11.46
C ALA A 137 -3.68 9.31 -11.86
N ASP A 138 -3.55 10.60 -11.62
CA ASP A 138 -2.25 11.28 -11.67
C ASP A 138 -1.33 10.70 -10.60
N LEU A 139 -0.18 10.14 -10.98
CA LEU A 139 0.79 9.56 -10.05
C LEU A 139 1.84 10.60 -9.68
N VAL A 140 1.95 10.90 -8.37
CA VAL A 140 2.88 11.91 -7.84
C VAL A 140 3.84 11.24 -6.84
N ASP A 141 5.11 11.12 -7.22
CA ASP A 141 6.17 10.62 -6.33
C ASP A 141 6.53 11.70 -5.31
N VAL A 142 6.21 11.49 -4.05
CA VAL A 142 6.58 12.34 -2.91
C VAL A 142 7.74 11.75 -2.10
N GLY A 143 8.32 10.64 -2.56
CA GLY A 143 9.51 10.03 -1.97
C GLY A 143 10.75 10.88 -2.19
N LYS A 144 11.77 10.63 -1.38
CA LYS A 144 13.06 11.32 -1.49
C LYS A 144 13.77 10.90 -2.78
N GLN A 145 13.93 11.81 -3.74
CA GLN A 145 14.80 11.59 -4.89
C GLN A 145 16.22 12.13 -4.62
N PRO A 146 17.28 11.37 -4.92
CA PRO A 146 18.64 11.89 -4.88
C PRO A 146 18.79 13.06 -5.86
N GLY A 147 19.19 14.24 -5.38
CA GLY A 147 19.48 15.41 -6.22
C GLY A 147 18.31 16.38 -6.47
N LEU A 148 17.09 16.11 -6.03
CA LEU A 148 15.95 17.03 -6.05
C LEU A 148 15.67 17.59 -4.65
N HIS A 149 15.09 18.79 -4.58
CA HIS A 149 14.66 19.38 -3.30
C HIS A 149 13.74 18.40 -2.55
N LYS A 150 14.13 18.13 -1.30
CA LYS A 150 13.45 17.20 -0.41
C LYS A 150 12.04 17.70 -0.15
N VAL A 151 11.02 17.00 -0.69
CA VAL A 151 9.63 17.27 -0.31
C VAL A 151 9.51 17.04 1.20
N THR A 152 9.18 18.07 1.95
CA THR A 152 9.03 17.95 3.42
C THR A 152 7.70 17.31 3.75
N GLN A 153 7.56 16.79 4.96
CA GLN A 153 6.26 16.24 5.40
C GLN A 153 5.14 17.29 5.32
N ARG A 154 5.44 18.55 5.66
CA ARG A 154 4.49 19.66 5.55
C ARG A 154 4.07 19.93 4.10
N ASP A 155 5.00 19.79 3.15
CA ASP A 155 4.66 19.96 1.74
C ASP A 155 3.75 18.83 1.25
N ILE A 156 3.97 17.58 1.72
CA ILE A 156 3.09 16.44 1.39
C ILE A 156 1.69 16.70 1.95
N GLU A 157 1.59 17.07 3.21
CA GLU A 157 0.32 17.42 3.87
C GLU A 157 -0.42 18.53 3.11
N LYS A 158 0.29 19.60 2.73
CA LYS A 158 -0.25 20.69 1.95
C LYS A 158 -0.77 20.24 0.59
N LEU A 159 0.02 19.47 -0.17
CA LEU A 159 -0.38 18.98 -1.49
C LEU A 159 -1.64 18.11 -1.43
N MET A 160 -1.75 17.22 -0.44
CA MET A 160 -2.92 16.37 -0.26
C MET A 160 -4.17 17.19 0.07
N VAL A 161 -4.05 18.13 1.02
CA VAL A 161 -5.16 19.00 1.45
C VAL A 161 -5.62 19.88 0.30
N GLU A 162 -4.70 20.55 -0.39
CA GLU A 162 -5.04 21.42 -1.54
C GLU A 162 -5.75 20.64 -2.66
N ALA A 163 -5.26 19.44 -2.98
CA ALA A 163 -5.90 18.59 -3.98
C ALA A 163 -7.33 18.21 -3.57
N ALA A 164 -7.55 17.85 -2.30
CA ALA A 164 -8.88 17.51 -1.79
C ALA A 164 -9.81 18.72 -1.77
N LEU A 165 -9.35 19.90 -1.35
CA LEU A 165 -10.13 21.14 -1.37
C LEU A 165 -10.55 21.54 -2.79
N LEU A 166 -9.78 21.15 -3.81
CA LEU A 166 -10.16 21.27 -5.22
C LEU A 166 -11.18 20.19 -5.66
N GLY A 167 -11.68 19.38 -4.71
CA GLY A 167 -12.68 18.34 -4.94
C GLY A 167 -12.12 17.07 -5.59
N LYS A 168 -10.82 16.80 -5.44
CA LYS A 168 -10.20 15.55 -5.92
C LYS A 168 -10.32 14.45 -4.86
N ASN A 169 -10.50 13.22 -5.31
CA ASN A 169 -10.32 12.03 -4.49
C ASN A 169 -8.82 11.71 -4.45
N VAL A 170 -8.23 11.97 -3.30
CA VAL A 170 -6.80 11.82 -3.08
C VAL A 170 -6.51 10.49 -2.42
N VAL A 171 -5.61 9.70 -2.99
CA VAL A 171 -5.01 8.56 -2.30
C VAL A 171 -3.58 8.91 -1.90
N ARG A 172 -3.27 8.73 -0.62
CA ARG A 172 -1.91 8.75 -0.10
C ARG A 172 -1.45 7.31 0.15
N LEU A 173 -0.67 6.76 -0.78
CA LEU A 173 -0.15 5.40 -0.70
C LEU A 173 1.20 5.39 0.03
N LYS A 174 1.29 4.64 1.12
CA LYS A 174 2.44 4.57 2.04
C LYS A 174 2.97 3.15 2.11
N GLY A 175 4.30 2.98 2.16
CA GLY A 175 4.88 1.66 2.41
C GLY A 175 4.50 1.12 3.79
N GLY A 176 4.23 -0.18 3.90
CA GLY A 176 3.78 -0.82 5.13
C GLY A 176 2.37 -0.39 5.53
N ASP A 177 2.22 0.01 6.78
CA ASP A 177 0.98 0.54 7.37
C ASP A 177 1.12 2.04 7.66
N PRO A 178 0.11 2.89 7.38
CA PRO A 178 0.19 4.33 7.59
C PRO A 178 0.50 4.75 9.02
N TYR A 179 0.08 3.96 10.01
CA TYR A 179 0.23 4.27 11.43
C TYR A 179 1.44 3.59 12.11
N VAL A 180 2.17 2.73 11.38
CA VAL A 180 3.38 2.10 11.91
C VAL A 180 4.61 2.85 11.39
N PHE A 181 5.07 3.83 12.14
CA PHE A 181 6.20 4.74 11.81
C PHE A 181 6.07 5.45 10.45
N GLY A 182 4.86 5.47 9.88
CA GLY A 182 4.57 6.07 8.57
C GLY A 182 4.15 7.53 8.64
N ARG A 183 4.06 8.17 9.82
CA ARG A 183 3.57 9.54 10.03
C ARG A 183 2.13 9.80 9.57
N GLY A 184 1.34 8.74 9.34
CA GLY A 184 -0.05 8.87 8.89
C GLY A 184 -0.92 9.68 9.86
N GLY A 185 -0.61 9.64 11.16
CA GLY A 185 -1.31 10.47 12.15
C GLY A 185 -1.17 11.98 11.91
N GLU A 186 0.00 12.44 11.46
CA GLU A 186 0.25 13.84 11.11
C GLU A 186 -0.54 14.23 9.85
N GLU A 187 -0.54 13.36 8.83
CA GLU A 187 -1.27 13.55 7.58
C GLU A 187 -2.80 13.61 7.83
N VAL A 188 -3.33 12.74 8.70
CA VAL A 188 -4.74 12.79 9.13
C VAL A 188 -5.05 14.07 9.88
N ALA A 189 -4.19 14.48 10.83
CA ALA A 189 -4.39 15.71 11.59
C ALA A 189 -4.43 16.96 10.67
N ALA A 190 -3.58 16.99 9.64
CA ALA A 190 -3.59 18.08 8.65
C ALA A 190 -4.90 18.14 7.86
N CYS A 191 -5.44 16.98 7.43
CA CYS A 191 -6.74 16.90 6.74
C CYS A 191 -7.88 17.37 7.65
N VAL A 192 -7.93 16.88 8.88
CA VAL A 192 -8.96 17.27 9.87
C VAL A 192 -8.92 18.76 10.17
N ALA A 193 -7.73 19.33 10.36
CA ALA A 193 -7.55 20.76 10.60
C ALA A 193 -8.03 21.62 9.42
N ALA A 194 -7.99 21.10 8.21
CA ALA A 194 -8.46 21.76 6.99
C ALA A 194 -9.93 21.48 6.67
N GLY A 195 -10.65 20.69 7.49
CA GLY A 195 -12.03 20.28 7.22
C GLY A 195 -12.18 19.29 6.07
N VAL A 196 -11.09 18.63 5.66
CA VAL A 196 -11.09 17.65 4.57
C VAL A 196 -11.47 16.26 5.13
N PRO A 197 -12.50 15.59 4.58
CA PRO A 197 -12.85 14.24 4.95
C PRO A 197 -11.66 13.29 4.71
N VAL A 198 -11.33 12.48 5.72
CA VAL A 198 -10.18 11.58 5.65
C VAL A 198 -10.53 10.20 6.21
N ARG A 199 -10.04 9.15 5.54
CA ARG A 199 -10.10 7.76 6.03
C ARG A 199 -8.75 7.10 5.91
N VAL A 200 -8.54 6.03 6.70
CA VAL A 200 -7.31 5.25 6.69
C VAL A 200 -7.63 3.80 6.39
N ILE A 201 -6.88 3.22 5.46
CA ILE A 201 -6.91 1.80 5.13
C ILE A 201 -5.57 1.21 5.56
N SER A 202 -5.60 0.30 6.52
CA SER A 202 -4.41 -0.39 7.00
C SER A 202 -3.73 -1.19 5.90
N GLY A 203 -2.42 -1.33 6.00
CA GLY A 203 -1.60 -2.20 5.16
C GLY A 203 -0.83 -3.22 6.00
N VAL A 204 -0.25 -4.21 5.34
CA VAL A 204 0.60 -5.19 6.02
C VAL A 204 1.93 -4.52 6.39
N THR A 205 2.14 -4.30 7.68
CA THR A 205 3.37 -3.67 8.16
C THR A 205 4.60 -4.52 7.88
N SER A 206 5.71 -3.87 7.49
CA SER A 206 7.00 -4.53 7.30
C SER A 206 7.55 -5.18 8.57
N ALA A 207 7.06 -4.79 9.74
CA ALA A 207 7.48 -5.37 11.02
C ALA A 207 7.14 -6.86 11.16
N ILE A 208 6.10 -7.32 10.46
CA ILE A 208 5.69 -8.74 10.46
C ILE A 208 5.93 -9.40 9.10
N SER A 209 5.69 -8.70 8.00
CA SER A 209 5.81 -9.29 6.68
C SER A 209 7.25 -9.54 6.25
N VAL A 210 8.17 -8.60 6.52
CA VAL A 210 9.59 -8.77 6.11
C VAL A 210 10.29 -9.90 6.86
N PRO A 211 10.16 -10.08 8.18
CA PRO A 211 10.60 -11.31 8.85
C PRO A 211 10.00 -12.57 8.23
N ALA A 212 8.70 -12.59 7.93
CA ALA A 212 8.03 -13.74 7.30
C ALA A 212 8.61 -14.07 5.93
N ALA A 213 9.01 -13.08 5.13
CA ALA A 213 9.69 -13.29 3.85
C ALA A 213 11.03 -14.02 3.99
N ALA A 214 11.67 -13.95 5.17
CA ALA A 214 12.88 -14.67 5.53
C ALA A 214 12.60 -15.99 6.28
N GLY A 215 11.31 -16.38 6.42
CA GLY A 215 10.90 -17.56 7.19
C GLY A 215 11.03 -17.37 8.71
N ILE A 216 11.18 -16.13 9.21
CA ILE A 216 11.34 -15.83 10.63
C ILE A 216 9.96 -15.48 11.21
N PRO A 217 9.36 -16.32 12.07
CA PRO A 217 8.13 -15.96 12.77
C PRO A 217 8.47 -14.96 13.87
N VAL A 218 7.76 -13.84 13.96
CA VAL A 218 7.99 -12.86 15.03
C VAL A 218 7.52 -13.34 16.40
N THR A 219 6.68 -14.37 16.43
CA THR A 219 6.26 -15.09 17.63
C THR A 219 6.32 -16.60 17.39
N HIS A 220 6.62 -17.38 18.44
CA HIS A 220 6.61 -18.83 18.39
C HIS A 220 6.23 -19.38 19.77
N ARG A 221 5.32 -20.33 19.83
CA ARG A 221 4.67 -20.79 21.06
C ARG A 221 5.63 -21.13 22.20
N GLU A 222 6.76 -21.78 21.88
CA GLU A 222 7.74 -22.26 22.86
C GLU A 222 8.96 -21.36 23.01
N VAL A 223 9.10 -20.35 22.12
CA VAL A 223 10.30 -19.51 22.02
C VAL A 223 10.02 -18.06 22.35
N SER A 224 8.95 -17.50 21.78
CA SER A 224 8.64 -16.08 21.95
C SER A 224 7.13 -15.84 21.84
N HIS A 225 6.50 -15.48 22.94
CA HIS A 225 5.05 -15.15 23.01
C HIS A 225 4.77 -13.66 22.96
N MET A 226 5.80 -12.84 22.79
CA MET A 226 5.66 -11.40 22.56
C MET A 226 6.70 -10.90 21.56
N PHE A 227 6.38 -9.82 20.88
CA PHE A 227 7.35 -9.08 20.10
C PHE A 227 7.16 -7.58 20.25
N THR A 228 8.26 -6.84 20.20
CA THR A 228 8.29 -5.38 20.31
C THR A 228 8.79 -4.79 19.02
N VAL A 229 8.08 -3.79 18.50
CA VAL A 229 8.46 -3.07 17.27
C VAL A 229 8.98 -1.70 17.65
N VAL A 230 10.18 -1.38 17.21
CA VAL A 230 10.83 -0.08 17.49
C VAL A 230 11.32 0.58 16.19
N SER A 231 11.43 1.91 16.23
CA SER A 231 12.05 2.68 15.16
C SER A 231 13.53 2.88 15.47
N GLY A 232 14.40 2.44 14.56
CA GLY A 232 15.83 2.71 14.60
C GLY A 232 16.23 3.96 13.81
N HIS A 233 15.28 4.86 13.48
CA HIS A 233 15.58 6.10 12.75
C HIS A 233 16.58 7.01 13.49
N ALA A 234 16.55 6.98 14.81
CA ALA A 234 17.51 7.60 15.69
C ALA A 234 18.04 6.56 16.70
N PRO A 235 19.25 6.73 17.25
CA PRO A 235 19.76 5.87 18.30
C PRO A 235 18.83 5.86 19.51
N LEU A 236 18.61 4.67 20.07
CA LEU A 236 17.85 4.52 21.32
C LEU A 236 18.67 5.01 22.51
N THR A 237 17.98 5.46 23.55
CA THR A 237 18.58 5.85 24.83
C THR A 237 19.00 4.61 25.63
N GLU A 238 19.91 4.78 26.60
CA GLU A 238 20.33 3.69 27.51
C GLU A 238 19.14 3.08 28.28
N LYS A 239 18.16 3.92 28.64
CA LYS A 239 16.94 3.45 29.33
C LYS A 239 16.10 2.55 28.40
N GLU A 240 15.97 2.91 27.12
CA GLU A 240 15.25 2.10 26.14
C GLU A 240 15.97 0.77 25.89
N HIS A 241 17.31 0.77 25.78
CA HIS A 241 18.09 -0.46 25.67
C HIS A 241 17.85 -1.38 26.88
N THR A 242 17.90 -0.84 28.10
CA THR A 242 17.66 -1.60 29.33
C THR A 242 16.27 -2.22 29.36
N HIS A 243 15.24 -1.47 28.96
CA HIS A 243 13.87 -1.98 28.92
C HIS A 243 13.70 -3.05 27.85
N LEU A 244 14.24 -2.86 26.65
CA LEU A 244 14.16 -3.85 25.57
C LEU A 244 14.87 -5.16 25.94
N ALA A 245 16.08 -5.07 26.51
CA ALA A 245 16.82 -6.25 26.96
C ALA A 245 16.10 -7.00 28.09
N GLY A 246 15.47 -6.28 29.01
CA GLY A 246 14.74 -6.86 30.15
C GLY A 246 13.33 -7.37 29.81
N LEU A 247 12.70 -6.86 28.75
CA LEU A 247 11.35 -7.28 28.36
C LEU A 247 11.31 -8.71 27.82
N GLY A 248 12.36 -9.12 27.13
CA GLY A 248 12.42 -10.42 26.45
C GLY A 248 11.59 -10.48 25.17
N GLY A 249 11.46 -11.69 24.62
CA GLY A 249 10.76 -11.91 23.36
C GLY A 249 11.54 -11.48 22.11
N THR A 250 10.85 -11.15 21.04
CA THR A 250 11.46 -10.74 19.78
C THR A 250 11.46 -9.23 19.66
N ILE A 251 12.57 -8.63 19.25
CA ILE A 251 12.66 -7.21 18.91
C ILE A 251 12.74 -7.07 17.41
N VAL A 252 11.82 -6.30 16.84
CA VAL A 252 11.80 -5.96 15.41
C VAL A 252 12.10 -4.49 15.24
N VAL A 253 13.15 -4.15 14.48
CA VAL A 253 13.57 -2.75 14.30
C VAL A 253 13.39 -2.33 12.87
N LEU A 254 12.53 -1.34 12.66
CA LEU A 254 12.36 -0.68 11.37
C LEU A 254 13.32 0.51 11.26
N MET A 255 13.85 0.76 10.05
CA MET A 255 14.77 1.87 9.77
C MET A 255 16.08 1.80 10.58
N GLY A 256 16.51 0.62 11.03
CA GLY A 256 17.59 0.44 12.00
C GLY A 256 19.00 0.23 11.45
N ILE A 257 19.19 0.14 10.11
CA ILE A 257 20.52 -0.16 9.53
C ILE A 257 21.56 0.90 9.92
N GLY A 258 21.22 2.18 9.85
CA GLY A 258 22.15 3.25 10.16
C GLY A 258 22.53 3.35 11.66
N THR A 259 21.73 2.76 12.55
CA THR A 259 21.92 2.77 14.00
C THR A 259 22.24 1.38 14.57
N LEU A 260 22.41 0.37 13.70
CA LEU A 260 22.70 -1.00 14.12
C LEU A 260 23.90 -1.12 15.05
N PRO A 261 25.05 -0.45 14.85
CA PRO A 261 26.17 -0.52 15.77
C PRO A 261 25.83 -0.03 17.18
N GLN A 262 25.13 1.12 17.27
CA GLN A 262 24.71 1.69 18.55
C GLN A 262 23.67 0.80 19.25
N LEU A 263 22.73 0.24 18.49
CA LEU A 263 21.70 -0.67 18.99
C LEU A 263 22.36 -1.94 19.57
N ALA A 264 23.20 -2.63 18.80
CA ALA A 264 23.87 -3.85 19.24
C ALA A 264 24.75 -3.61 20.47
N ALA A 265 25.54 -2.53 20.50
CA ALA A 265 26.35 -2.16 21.63
C ALA A 265 25.48 -1.82 22.85
N GLY A 266 24.36 -1.09 22.66
CA GLY A 266 23.44 -0.70 23.72
C GLY A 266 22.75 -1.89 24.37
N LEU A 267 22.23 -2.83 23.59
CA LEU A 267 21.59 -4.05 24.08
C LEU A 267 22.57 -4.94 24.86
N ARG A 268 23.81 -5.09 24.38
CA ARG A 268 24.86 -5.84 25.10
C ARG A 268 25.21 -5.18 26.46
N ARG A 269 25.37 -3.85 26.48
CA ARG A 269 25.59 -3.12 27.75
C ARG A 269 24.41 -3.27 28.70
N ALA A 270 23.20 -3.39 28.17
CA ALA A 270 21.99 -3.63 28.96
C ALA A 270 21.84 -5.09 29.43
N GLY A 271 22.81 -5.96 29.14
CA GLY A 271 22.85 -7.35 29.63
C GLY A 271 22.24 -8.38 28.67
N MET A 272 21.90 -8.01 27.44
CA MET A 272 21.47 -8.99 26.43
C MET A 272 22.67 -9.85 26.02
N ASP A 273 22.43 -11.18 25.88
CA ASP A 273 23.44 -12.15 25.52
C ASP A 273 24.11 -11.76 24.18
N PRO A 274 25.45 -11.70 24.13
CA PRO A 274 26.18 -11.50 22.87
C PRO A 274 25.89 -12.58 21.81
N GLU A 275 25.48 -13.79 22.22
CA GLU A 275 25.09 -14.87 21.32
C GLU A 275 23.60 -14.82 20.88
N MET A 276 22.84 -13.79 21.32
CA MET A 276 21.47 -13.59 20.87
C MET A 276 21.42 -13.45 19.33
N PRO A 277 20.64 -14.28 18.62
CA PRO A 277 20.63 -14.26 17.18
C PRO A 277 19.93 -13.00 16.64
N VAL A 278 20.50 -12.47 15.56
CA VAL A 278 20.04 -11.28 14.86
C VAL A 278 19.99 -11.57 13.38
N ALA A 279 18.86 -11.22 12.73
CA ALA A 279 18.72 -11.23 11.30
C ALA A 279 18.55 -9.79 10.76
N VAL A 280 19.25 -9.47 9.67
CA VAL A 280 19.03 -8.30 8.84
C VAL A 280 18.38 -8.77 7.56
N VAL A 281 17.12 -8.39 7.33
CA VAL A 281 16.38 -8.75 6.12
C VAL A 281 16.25 -7.52 5.24
N GLU A 282 17.01 -7.52 4.15
CA GLU A 282 17.01 -6.43 3.16
C GLU A 282 15.97 -6.72 2.07
N ARG A 283 15.27 -5.70 1.62
CA ARG A 283 14.36 -5.73 0.48
C ARG A 283 13.33 -6.86 0.52
N GLY A 284 12.79 -7.16 1.70
CA GLY A 284 11.79 -8.21 1.85
C GLY A 284 10.64 -8.04 0.86
N TYR A 285 10.22 -9.13 0.21
CA TYR A 285 9.25 -9.18 -0.88
C TYR A 285 9.61 -8.37 -2.15
N ARG A 286 10.87 -8.08 -2.35
CA ARG A 286 11.35 -7.34 -3.52
C ARG A 286 12.49 -8.06 -4.21
N PRO A 287 12.73 -7.80 -5.50
CA PRO A 287 13.92 -8.31 -6.18
C PRO A 287 15.18 -7.95 -5.42
N GLY A 288 16.06 -8.95 -5.24
CA GLY A 288 17.29 -8.79 -4.49
C GLY A 288 17.12 -8.86 -2.97
N GLN A 289 16.03 -9.47 -2.46
CA GLN A 289 15.94 -9.81 -1.04
C GLN A 289 17.16 -10.59 -0.58
N ARG A 290 17.73 -10.15 0.53
CA ARG A 290 18.87 -10.80 1.18
C ARG A 290 18.66 -10.86 2.68
N THR A 291 19.06 -11.98 3.29
CA THR A 291 19.02 -12.14 4.75
C THR A 291 20.44 -12.42 5.25
N THR A 292 20.89 -11.58 6.18
CA THR A 292 22.17 -11.77 6.89
C THR A 292 21.86 -12.13 8.33
N ILE A 293 22.40 -13.23 8.80
CA ILE A 293 22.21 -13.72 10.19
C ILE A 293 23.57 -13.78 10.88
N ALA A 294 23.62 -13.32 12.12
CA ALA A 294 24.77 -13.44 13.00
C ALA A 294 24.30 -13.22 14.46
N ASP A 295 25.19 -13.42 15.39
CA ASP A 295 24.93 -13.12 16.80
C ASP A 295 25.05 -11.62 17.08
N LEU A 296 24.38 -11.13 18.11
CA LEU A 296 24.40 -9.72 18.55
C LEU A 296 25.83 -9.17 18.75
N GLY A 297 26.76 -10.05 19.13
CA GLY A 297 28.18 -9.70 19.28
C GLY A 297 28.91 -9.44 17.97
N THR A 298 28.44 -9.99 16.86
CA THR A 298 29.13 -10.00 15.55
C THR A 298 28.32 -9.38 14.41
N ILE A 299 27.04 -9.09 14.64
CA ILE A 299 26.13 -8.59 13.60
C ILE A 299 26.61 -7.28 12.95
N GLU A 300 27.28 -6.42 13.68
CA GLU A 300 27.84 -5.17 13.13
C GLU A 300 28.80 -5.45 11.97
N THR A 301 29.69 -6.43 12.15
CA THR A 301 30.64 -6.84 11.13
C THR A 301 29.95 -7.61 9.99
N ALA A 302 29.06 -8.55 10.33
CA ALA A 302 28.36 -9.37 9.36
C ALA A 302 27.42 -8.56 8.47
N ALA A 303 26.83 -7.47 8.99
CA ALA A 303 25.95 -6.57 8.26
C ALA A 303 26.69 -5.48 7.46
N THR A 304 28.02 -5.54 7.41
CA THR A 304 28.80 -4.60 6.57
C THR A 304 28.32 -4.70 5.11
N GLY A 305 27.91 -3.55 4.55
CA GLY A 305 27.36 -3.49 3.19
C GLY A 305 25.86 -3.76 3.10
N CYS A 306 25.16 -4.05 4.21
CA CYS A 306 23.71 -4.06 4.23
C CYS A 306 23.14 -2.65 4.02
N SER A 307 22.02 -2.56 3.31
CA SER A 307 21.43 -1.29 2.89
C SER A 307 19.92 -1.24 3.10
N ASN A 308 19.36 -0.03 3.15
CA ASN A 308 17.91 0.18 3.18
C ASN A 308 17.26 -0.15 1.81
N PRO A 309 15.99 -0.60 1.81
CA PRO A 309 15.16 -0.88 2.98
C PRO A 309 15.53 -2.20 3.64
N ALA A 310 15.58 -2.23 4.97
CA ALA A 310 15.84 -3.43 5.73
C ALA A 310 15.11 -3.42 7.08
N VAL A 311 14.83 -4.62 7.57
CA VAL A 311 14.25 -4.87 8.90
C VAL A 311 15.22 -5.72 9.70
N LEU A 312 15.46 -5.35 10.96
CA LEU A 312 16.25 -6.15 11.89
C LEU A 312 15.30 -6.97 12.75
N VAL A 313 15.66 -8.22 13.01
CA VAL A 313 14.96 -9.11 13.92
C VAL A 313 15.97 -9.65 14.93
N ILE A 314 15.75 -9.41 16.22
CA ILE A 314 16.61 -9.84 17.32
C ILE A 314 15.80 -10.76 18.21
N GLY A 315 16.24 -11.99 18.40
CA GLY A 315 15.55 -12.97 19.24
C GLY A 315 15.70 -14.40 18.77
N GLU A 316 15.44 -15.35 19.66
CA GLU A 316 15.57 -16.79 19.44
C GLU A 316 14.74 -17.33 18.24
N VAL A 317 13.73 -16.60 17.82
CA VAL A 317 12.91 -16.94 16.62
C VAL A 317 13.74 -17.01 15.32
N VAL A 318 14.91 -16.34 15.31
CA VAL A 318 15.83 -16.40 14.16
C VAL A 318 16.41 -17.81 14.04
N ARG A 319 16.75 -18.48 15.15
CA ARG A 319 17.21 -19.90 15.13
C ARG A 319 16.13 -20.87 14.68
N VAL A 320 14.85 -20.58 14.96
CA VAL A 320 13.73 -21.39 14.44
C VAL A 320 13.73 -21.40 12.90
N ALA A 321 13.93 -20.23 12.30
CA ALA A 321 13.99 -20.14 10.84
C ALA A 321 15.21 -20.85 10.23
N GLU A 322 16.37 -20.80 10.90
CA GLU A 322 17.56 -21.52 10.47
C GLU A 322 17.37 -23.03 10.54
N ALA A 323 16.82 -23.53 11.63
CA ALA A 323 16.52 -24.96 11.80
C ALA A 323 15.56 -25.46 10.72
N ASN A 324 14.53 -24.70 10.41
CA ASN A 324 13.55 -25.04 9.36
C ASN A 324 14.20 -25.07 7.96
N ARG A 325 15.09 -24.13 7.64
CA ARG A 325 15.83 -24.11 6.37
C ARG A 325 16.75 -25.32 6.23
N ASN A 326 17.55 -25.59 7.24
CA ASN A 326 18.47 -26.74 7.26
C ASN A 326 17.71 -28.05 7.08
N HIS A 327 16.54 -28.20 7.73
CA HIS A 327 15.70 -29.39 7.57
C HIS A 327 15.13 -29.51 6.14
N ALA A 328 14.68 -28.41 5.55
CA ALA A 328 14.17 -28.41 4.18
C ALA A 328 15.26 -28.74 3.15
N GLU A 329 16.48 -28.21 3.33
CA GLU A 329 17.64 -28.50 2.46
C GLU A 329 18.06 -29.98 2.55
N ALA A 330 18.16 -30.52 3.77
CA ALA A 330 18.46 -31.92 3.98
C ALA A 330 17.39 -32.84 3.37
N SER A 331 16.12 -32.52 3.50
CA SER A 331 15.02 -33.26 2.90
C SER A 331 15.06 -33.24 1.36
N ALA A 332 15.39 -32.08 0.78
CA ALA A 332 15.53 -31.94 -0.67
C ALA A 332 16.74 -32.70 -1.22
N GLU A 333 17.84 -32.78 -0.45
CA GLU A 333 19.03 -33.55 -0.81
C GLU A 333 18.74 -35.05 -0.77
N LEU A 334 18.09 -35.53 0.28
CA LEU A 334 17.65 -36.94 0.39
C LEU A 334 16.70 -37.31 -0.76
N SER A 335 15.79 -36.43 -1.14
CA SER A 335 14.88 -36.66 -2.27
C SER A 335 15.61 -36.77 -3.60
N ARG A 336 16.65 -35.94 -3.82
CA ARG A 336 17.50 -36.01 -5.02
C ARG A 336 18.32 -37.31 -5.07
N LEU A 337 18.89 -37.70 -3.93
CA LEU A 337 19.63 -38.97 -3.83
C LEU A 337 18.72 -40.19 -4.08
N ALA A 338 17.51 -40.18 -3.51
CA ALA A 338 16.54 -41.25 -3.75
C ALA A 338 16.13 -41.35 -5.23
N ALA A 339 15.91 -40.22 -5.90
CA ALA A 339 15.61 -40.18 -7.33
C ALA A 339 16.75 -40.74 -8.18
N SER A 340 18.01 -40.39 -7.87
CA SER A 340 19.18 -40.88 -8.59
C SER A 340 19.42 -42.40 -8.43
N LEU A 341 19.02 -42.95 -7.29
CA LEU A 341 19.11 -44.41 -7.05
C LEU A 341 17.99 -45.20 -7.75
N LEU A 342 16.90 -44.55 -8.13
CA LEU A 342 15.81 -45.17 -8.89
C LEU A 342 16.05 -45.13 -10.41
N GLU A 343 16.95 -44.26 -10.87
CA GLU A 343 17.33 -44.13 -12.28
C GLU A 343 18.58 -44.98 -12.64
N ALA A 344 19.27 -45.56 -11.65
CA ALA A 344 20.44 -46.42 -11.81
C ALA A 344 20.06 -47.90 -11.73
#